data_fb7dcb29ec499e4cf1911d0bbf67da35
#
_entry.id   fb7dcb29ec499e4cf1911d0bbf67da35
#
_cell.length_a   1.000
_cell.length_b   1.000
_cell.length_c   1.000
_cell.angle_alpha   90.00
_cell.angle_beta   90.00
_cell.angle_gamma   90.00
#
_symmetry.space_group_name_H-M   'P 1'
#
loop_
_entity.id
_entity.type
_entity.pdbx_description
1 polymer ?
#
loop_
_entity_poly.entity_id
_entity_poly.type
_entity_poly.pdbx_seq_one_letter_code
_entity_poly.pdbx_strand_id
1 'polypeptide(L)'
;MKKDIKILSSYYPEVDISGYTSVDGTIEFYARINSIIDETMTVLDFGAGRAAWNEDDPCAYRKSLRNMKSKVKKVVGCDVDEAIYQNNSVDEQVIIEIGKKLPFENEQFDLIICDYTFEHVANPDEVSEEFSRILKPGGWICARTPNKYSYISILTRLIKNSFHTNILKYAQPDRKEIDVFPTTFKLNTIRHISRYFDKNNFTNLTYRYEAEPSYYFNNKFIFFIMMALNKLSPSVMKSNLFIFLKKK
;
A
#
# COMPACT_ATOMS: atom_id res chain seq x y z
N MET A 1 13.70 14.84 7.42
CA MET A 1 12.77 14.60 8.54
C MET A 1 12.27 15.85 9.28
N LYS A 2 13.12 16.65 9.97
CA LYS A 2 12.62 17.85 10.72
C LYS A 2 11.95 18.96 9.88
N LYS A 3 12.32 19.13 8.60
CA LYS A 3 11.74 20.15 7.71
C LYS A 3 10.39 19.74 7.15
N ASP A 4 10.20 18.46 6.85
CA ASP A 4 8.95 17.88 6.38
C ASP A 4 7.83 18.03 7.43
N ILE A 5 8.12 17.70 8.67
CA ILE A 5 7.16 17.83 9.79
C ILE A 5 6.72 19.28 9.93
N LYS A 6 7.63 20.27 9.82
CA LYS A 6 7.28 21.69 9.91
C LYS A 6 6.38 22.18 8.77
N ILE A 7 6.52 21.61 7.57
CA ILE A 7 5.62 21.94 6.46
C ILE A 7 4.25 21.32 6.73
N LEU A 8 4.21 20.03 7.09
CA LEU A 8 2.96 19.35 7.42
C LEU A 8 2.20 20.05 8.54
N SER A 9 2.83 20.34 9.67
CA SER A 9 2.18 20.97 10.82
C SER A 9 1.69 22.40 10.53
N SER A 10 2.26 23.08 9.53
CA SER A 10 1.74 24.40 9.11
C SER A 10 0.37 24.34 8.40
N TYR A 11 -0.04 23.17 7.91
CA TYR A 11 -1.33 22.92 7.25
C TYR A 11 -2.22 21.93 8.02
N TYR A 12 -1.60 21.07 8.82
CA TYR A 12 -2.21 20.04 9.64
C TYR A 12 -1.65 20.16 11.06
N PRO A 13 -2.19 21.08 11.88
CA PRO A 13 -1.63 21.34 13.23
C PRO A 13 -1.66 20.12 14.14
N GLU A 14 -2.54 19.17 13.89
CA GLU A 14 -2.63 17.89 14.61
C GLU A 14 -1.38 17.02 14.48
N VAL A 15 -0.53 17.26 13.49
CA VAL A 15 0.78 16.58 13.35
C VAL A 15 1.69 16.83 14.55
N ASP A 16 1.64 18.05 15.14
CA ASP A 16 2.43 18.40 16.32
C ASP A 16 1.94 17.65 17.59
N ILE A 17 0.70 17.14 17.57
CA ILE A 17 0.12 16.36 18.68
C ILE A 17 0.44 14.89 18.53
N SER A 18 0.23 14.33 17.34
CA SER A 18 0.16 12.88 17.13
C SER A 18 1.20 12.32 16.16
N GLY A 19 1.88 13.18 15.39
CA GLY A 19 2.85 12.79 14.37
C GLY A 19 2.23 12.36 13.03
N TYR A 20 0.90 12.54 12.85
CA TYR A 20 0.19 12.22 11.61
C TYR A 20 -0.93 13.21 11.32
N THR A 21 -1.36 13.28 10.06
CA THR A 21 -2.43 14.18 9.61
C THR A 21 -3.81 13.52 9.77
N SER A 22 -4.87 14.31 9.80
CA SER A 22 -6.27 13.82 9.78
C SER A 22 -6.64 13.06 8.50
N VAL A 23 -5.80 13.14 7.47
CA VAL A 23 -5.96 12.45 6.17
C VAL A 23 -4.83 11.45 5.89
N ASP A 24 -4.12 11.01 6.93
CA ASP A 24 -3.05 10.03 6.81
C ASP A 24 -3.57 8.71 6.21
N GLY A 25 -3.10 8.40 4.99
CA GLY A 25 -3.56 7.23 4.26
C GLY A 25 -3.12 5.90 4.89
N THR A 26 -2.03 5.89 5.66
CA THR A 26 -1.57 4.68 6.36
C THR A 26 -2.45 4.40 7.58
N ILE A 27 -2.74 5.43 8.37
CA ILE A 27 -3.65 5.33 9.51
C ILE A 27 -5.02 4.84 9.04
N GLU A 28 -5.61 5.49 8.04
CA GLU A 28 -6.94 5.12 7.54
C GLU A 28 -6.99 3.69 7.01
N PHE A 29 -6.00 3.27 6.25
CA PHE A 29 -5.95 1.92 5.69
C PHE A 29 -5.82 0.85 6.77
N TYR A 30 -4.84 1.00 7.66
CA TYR A 30 -4.59 0.01 8.70
C TYR A 30 -5.59 0.07 9.86
N ALA A 31 -6.25 1.20 10.13
CA ALA A 31 -7.36 1.25 11.08
C ALA A 31 -8.52 0.35 10.63
N ARG A 32 -8.84 0.33 9.32
CA ARG A 32 -9.84 -0.58 8.77
C ARG A 32 -9.42 -2.04 8.87
N ILE A 33 -8.16 -2.35 8.57
CA ILE A 33 -7.64 -3.72 8.74
C ILE A 33 -7.74 -4.15 10.21
N ASN A 34 -7.31 -3.29 11.14
CA ASN A 34 -7.39 -3.58 12.58
C ASN A 34 -8.84 -3.76 13.09
N SER A 35 -9.84 -3.25 12.37
CA SER A 35 -11.26 -3.45 12.73
C SER A 35 -11.85 -4.79 12.28
N ILE A 36 -11.15 -5.54 11.42
CA ILE A 36 -11.63 -6.82 10.88
C ILE A 36 -10.77 -8.02 11.30
N ILE A 37 -9.61 -7.81 11.87
CA ILE A 37 -8.73 -8.90 12.34
C ILE A 37 -9.10 -9.33 13.76
N ASP A 38 -8.78 -10.59 14.07
CA ASP A 38 -8.83 -11.17 15.40
C ASP A 38 -7.67 -12.15 15.63
N GLU A 39 -7.50 -12.59 16.87
CA GLU A 39 -6.40 -13.46 17.31
C GLU A 39 -6.38 -14.86 16.69
N THR A 40 -7.43 -15.29 16.01
CA THR A 40 -7.54 -16.62 15.37
C THR A 40 -7.05 -16.61 13.92
N MET A 41 -6.91 -15.43 13.31
CA MET A 41 -6.63 -15.27 11.88
C MET A 41 -5.18 -15.58 11.53
N THR A 42 -5.00 -16.20 10.35
CA THR A 42 -3.72 -16.30 9.66
C THR A 42 -3.69 -15.29 8.52
N VAL A 43 -2.69 -14.40 8.54
CA VAL A 43 -2.57 -13.26 7.62
C VAL A 43 -1.40 -13.47 6.68
N LEU A 44 -1.59 -13.19 5.40
CA LEU A 44 -0.52 -13.06 4.41
C LEU A 44 -0.24 -11.57 4.16
N ASP A 45 0.99 -11.14 4.35
CA ASP A 45 1.51 -9.85 3.87
C ASP A 45 2.24 -10.09 2.55
N PHE A 46 1.57 -9.77 1.43
CA PHE A 46 2.05 -10.03 0.08
C PHE A 46 2.81 -8.83 -0.47
N GLY A 47 4.07 -9.01 -0.81
CA GLY A 47 5.00 -7.93 -1.13
C GLY A 47 5.47 -7.22 0.15
N ALA A 48 5.75 -7.99 1.20
CA ALA A 48 6.04 -7.45 2.54
C ALA A 48 7.40 -6.74 2.65
N GLY A 49 8.32 -7.01 1.70
CA GLY A 49 9.66 -6.45 1.72
C GLY A 49 10.38 -6.62 3.06
N ARG A 50 11.33 -5.76 3.35
CA ARG A 50 12.10 -5.77 4.62
C ARG A 50 11.44 -5.04 5.80
N ALA A 51 10.20 -4.57 5.65
CA ALA A 51 9.47 -3.75 6.63
C ALA A 51 10.24 -2.48 7.07
N ALA A 52 10.80 -1.74 6.12
CA ALA A 52 11.55 -0.49 6.37
C ALA A 52 10.80 0.50 7.27
N TRP A 53 9.48 0.52 7.19
CA TRP A 53 8.60 1.35 8.01
C TRP A 53 8.79 1.14 9.52
N ASN A 54 9.20 -0.05 9.94
CA ASN A 54 9.39 -0.35 11.37
C ASN A 54 10.58 0.46 11.97
N GLU A 55 11.57 0.75 11.15
CA GLU A 55 12.73 1.56 11.52
C GLU A 55 12.53 3.04 11.17
N ASP A 56 12.04 3.31 9.96
CA ASP A 56 12.05 4.64 9.35
C ASP A 56 10.87 5.52 9.76
N ASP A 57 9.72 4.94 10.17
CA ASP A 57 8.53 5.71 10.55
C ASP A 57 8.64 6.26 12.00
N PRO A 58 8.64 7.59 12.18
CA PRO A 58 8.72 8.19 13.51
C PRO A 58 7.42 8.07 14.32
N CYS A 59 6.28 7.78 13.68
CA CYS A 59 4.98 7.72 14.33
C CYS A 59 4.72 6.32 14.94
N ALA A 60 4.82 6.23 16.28
CA ALA A 60 4.60 4.98 17.00
C ALA A 60 3.20 4.39 16.78
N TYR A 61 2.17 5.25 16.71
CA TYR A 61 0.79 4.81 16.48
C TYR A 61 0.63 4.19 15.09
N ARG A 62 1.18 4.81 14.04
CA ARG A 62 1.15 4.28 12.68
C ARG A 62 1.88 2.93 12.59
N LYS A 63 3.05 2.80 13.25
CA LYS A 63 3.76 1.52 13.36
C LYS A 63 2.93 0.46 14.08
N SER A 64 2.27 0.83 15.18
CA SER A 64 1.44 -0.11 15.94
C SER A 64 0.25 -0.63 15.12
N LEU A 65 -0.35 0.21 14.27
CA LEU A 65 -1.43 -0.22 13.38
C LEU A 65 -0.94 -1.18 12.28
N ARG A 66 0.26 -0.94 11.73
CA ARG A 66 0.85 -1.78 10.67
C ARG A 66 1.32 -3.13 11.21
N ASN A 67 1.82 -3.19 12.42
CA ASN A 67 2.30 -4.44 13.00
C ASN A 67 1.14 -5.35 13.39
N MET A 68 0.99 -6.46 12.67
CA MET A 68 -0.04 -7.48 12.91
C MET A 68 0.43 -8.57 13.88
N LYS A 69 1.75 -8.72 14.11
CA LYS A 69 2.28 -9.68 15.10
C LYS A 69 1.64 -9.44 16.46
N SER A 70 1.33 -10.50 17.16
CA SER A 70 0.61 -10.48 18.44
C SER A 70 -0.87 -10.02 18.42
N LYS A 71 -1.40 -9.62 17.27
CA LYS A 71 -2.83 -9.30 17.10
C LYS A 71 -3.61 -10.39 16.40
N VAL A 72 -2.89 -11.26 15.68
CA VAL A 72 -3.43 -12.38 14.93
C VAL A 72 -2.67 -13.66 15.29
N LYS A 73 -3.20 -14.81 14.91
CA LYS A 73 -2.57 -16.12 15.17
C LYS A 73 -1.19 -16.24 14.53
N LYS A 74 -1.07 -15.78 13.26
CA LYS A 74 0.18 -15.88 12.50
C LYS A 74 0.21 -14.88 11.36
N VAL A 75 1.36 -14.26 11.14
CA VAL A 75 1.63 -13.42 9.98
C VAL A 75 2.69 -14.10 9.12
N VAL A 76 2.36 -14.38 7.86
CA VAL A 76 3.30 -14.86 6.85
C VAL A 76 3.59 -13.71 5.90
N GLY A 77 4.85 -13.32 5.76
CA GLY A 77 5.28 -12.35 4.76
C GLY A 77 5.84 -13.05 3.53
N CYS A 78 5.48 -12.61 2.33
CA CYS A 78 6.14 -13.09 1.13
C CYS A 78 6.57 -11.94 0.21
N ASP A 79 7.68 -12.14 -0.48
CA ASP A 79 8.21 -11.20 -1.46
C ASP A 79 9.04 -11.96 -2.51
N VAL A 80 9.30 -11.30 -3.64
CA VAL A 80 10.23 -11.77 -4.67
C VAL A 80 11.69 -11.42 -4.36
N ASP A 81 11.91 -10.47 -3.43
CA ASP A 81 13.21 -9.97 -3.03
C ASP A 81 13.68 -10.63 -1.72
N GLU A 82 14.93 -11.06 -1.67
CA GLU A 82 15.57 -11.67 -0.48
C GLU A 82 15.60 -10.72 0.73
N ALA A 83 15.37 -9.43 0.54
CA ALA A 83 15.25 -8.47 1.63
C ALA A 83 14.10 -8.86 2.62
N ILE A 84 13.15 -9.71 2.21
CA ILE A 84 12.12 -10.28 3.09
C ILE A 84 12.71 -10.97 4.33
N TYR A 85 13.89 -11.58 4.25
CA TYR A 85 14.54 -12.22 5.38
C TYR A 85 14.97 -11.26 6.50
N GLN A 86 14.97 -9.95 6.24
CA GLN A 86 15.19 -8.90 7.23
C GLN A 86 13.90 -8.44 7.91
N ASN A 87 12.74 -8.92 7.44
CA ASN A 87 11.45 -8.47 7.93
C ASN A 87 11.10 -9.14 9.28
N ASN A 88 11.27 -8.41 10.36
CA ASN A 88 10.95 -8.85 11.72
C ASN A 88 9.47 -8.62 12.12
N SER A 89 8.67 -8.02 11.24
CA SER A 89 7.24 -7.74 11.50
C SER A 89 6.32 -8.92 11.13
N VAL A 90 6.88 -10.00 10.58
CA VAL A 90 6.18 -11.24 10.24
C VAL A 90 6.74 -12.42 11.04
N ASP A 91 5.96 -13.50 11.19
CA ASP A 91 6.37 -14.71 11.90
C ASP A 91 7.10 -15.70 10.98
N GLU A 92 6.79 -15.67 9.69
CA GLU A 92 7.41 -16.49 8.65
C GLU A 92 7.71 -15.64 7.42
N GLN A 93 8.90 -15.80 6.84
CA GLN A 93 9.32 -15.14 5.60
C GLN A 93 9.39 -16.19 4.48
N VAL A 94 8.78 -15.88 3.33
CA VAL A 94 8.70 -16.78 2.17
C VAL A 94 9.13 -16.03 0.92
N ILE A 95 10.14 -16.56 0.22
CA ILE A 95 10.49 -16.10 -1.14
C ILE A 95 9.51 -16.72 -2.13
N ILE A 96 8.97 -15.88 -3.00
CA ILE A 96 8.09 -16.30 -4.09
C ILE A 96 8.72 -15.96 -5.44
N GLU A 97 8.33 -16.69 -6.48
CA GLU A 97 8.80 -16.46 -7.85
C GLU A 97 7.66 -15.96 -8.72
N ILE A 98 7.92 -14.91 -9.52
CA ILE A 98 6.94 -14.36 -10.48
C ILE A 98 6.58 -15.44 -11.51
N GLY A 99 5.29 -15.61 -11.79
CA GLY A 99 4.79 -16.58 -12.77
C GLY A 99 4.77 -18.04 -12.28
N LYS A 100 5.09 -18.27 -11.02
CA LYS A 100 4.91 -19.57 -10.39
C LYS A 100 3.76 -19.57 -9.41
N LYS A 101 3.18 -20.76 -9.19
CA LYS A 101 2.18 -20.98 -8.15
C LYS A 101 2.75 -20.60 -6.79
N LEU A 102 1.96 -19.88 -5.98
CA LEU A 102 2.38 -19.52 -4.63
C LEU A 102 2.53 -20.78 -3.75
N PRO A 103 3.58 -20.86 -2.92
CA PRO A 103 3.89 -22.04 -2.11
C PRO A 103 2.99 -22.13 -0.86
N PHE A 104 1.70 -21.89 -1.04
CA PHE A 104 0.69 -21.93 0.01
C PHE A 104 -0.43 -22.91 -0.34
N GLU A 105 -1.07 -23.45 0.69
CA GLU A 105 -2.19 -24.36 0.54
C GLU A 105 -3.48 -23.62 0.14
N ASN A 106 -4.48 -24.35 -0.35
CA ASN A 106 -5.80 -23.81 -0.60
C ASN A 106 -6.42 -23.35 0.73
N GLU A 107 -7.11 -22.22 0.72
CA GLU A 107 -7.85 -21.71 1.88
C GLU A 107 -6.99 -21.61 3.16
N GLN A 108 -5.73 -21.22 3.02
CA GLN A 108 -4.79 -21.11 4.13
C GLN A 108 -4.98 -19.81 4.94
N PHE A 109 -5.32 -18.70 4.26
CA PHE A 109 -5.33 -17.37 4.86
C PHE A 109 -6.73 -16.83 5.09
N ASP A 110 -6.91 -16.12 6.21
CA ASP A 110 -8.12 -15.37 6.53
C ASP A 110 -8.08 -13.95 5.96
N LEU A 111 -6.86 -13.40 5.79
CA LEU A 111 -6.62 -12.06 5.27
C LEU A 111 -5.35 -12.04 4.40
N ILE A 112 -5.42 -11.35 3.27
CA ILE A 112 -4.27 -10.99 2.43
C ILE A 112 -4.12 -9.48 2.44
N ILE A 113 -2.96 -8.97 2.84
CA ILE A 113 -2.61 -7.53 2.81
C ILE A 113 -1.65 -7.31 1.63
N CYS A 114 -1.89 -6.25 0.84
CA CYS A 114 -1.03 -5.81 -0.26
C CYS A 114 -0.82 -4.29 -0.17
N ASP A 115 0.23 -3.87 0.54
CA ASP A 115 0.50 -2.46 0.76
C ASP A 115 1.48 -1.90 -0.28
N TYR A 116 0.98 -1.16 -1.26
CA TYR A 116 1.76 -0.64 -2.40
C TYR A 116 2.48 -1.73 -3.21
N THR A 117 1.78 -2.85 -3.47
CA THR A 117 2.30 -3.99 -4.24
C THR A 117 1.57 -4.14 -5.58
N PHE A 118 0.28 -3.80 -5.64
CA PHE A 118 -0.55 -3.99 -6.84
C PHE A 118 -0.10 -3.21 -8.07
N GLU A 119 0.61 -2.10 -7.89
CA GLU A 119 1.20 -1.34 -8.99
C GLU A 119 2.32 -2.08 -9.72
N HIS A 120 2.93 -3.08 -9.08
CA HIS A 120 4.04 -3.88 -9.61
C HIS A 120 3.57 -5.19 -10.26
N VAL A 121 2.33 -5.63 -10.02
CA VAL A 121 1.79 -6.88 -10.54
C VAL A 121 1.73 -6.86 -12.07
N ALA A 122 2.52 -7.74 -12.70
CA ALA A 122 2.59 -7.87 -14.15
C ALA A 122 1.48 -8.76 -14.73
N ASN A 123 1.07 -9.81 -14.00
CA ASN A 123 0.07 -10.79 -14.40
C ASN A 123 -1.12 -10.80 -13.41
N PRO A 124 -2.09 -9.88 -13.55
CA PRO A 124 -3.22 -9.79 -12.63
C PRO A 124 -4.13 -11.03 -12.60
N ASP A 125 -4.26 -11.73 -13.74
CA ASP A 125 -5.07 -12.97 -13.82
C ASP A 125 -4.49 -14.04 -12.89
N GLU A 126 -3.19 -14.32 -12.97
CA GLU A 126 -2.50 -15.29 -12.12
C GLU A 126 -2.61 -14.94 -10.64
N VAL A 127 -2.39 -13.66 -10.29
CA VAL A 127 -2.45 -13.20 -8.90
C VAL A 127 -3.88 -13.31 -8.35
N SER A 128 -4.90 -12.96 -9.14
CA SER A 128 -6.29 -13.05 -8.69
C SER A 128 -6.76 -14.51 -8.51
N GLU A 129 -6.33 -15.42 -9.38
CA GLU A 129 -6.60 -16.85 -9.25
C GLU A 129 -5.92 -17.44 -8.02
N GLU A 130 -4.63 -17.13 -7.80
CA GLU A 130 -3.89 -17.60 -6.62
C GLU A 130 -4.47 -17.02 -5.32
N PHE A 131 -4.82 -15.73 -5.28
CA PHE A 131 -5.47 -15.15 -4.11
C PHE A 131 -6.83 -15.77 -3.84
N SER A 132 -7.60 -16.07 -4.90
CA SER A 132 -8.85 -16.81 -4.75
C SER A 132 -8.63 -18.21 -4.21
N ARG A 133 -7.55 -18.89 -4.59
CA ARG A 133 -7.21 -20.23 -4.14
C ARG A 133 -6.78 -20.28 -2.68
N ILE A 134 -5.86 -19.38 -2.28
CA ILE A 134 -5.25 -19.42 -0.94
C ILE A 134 -6.08 -18.72 0.15
N LEU A 135 -7.04 -17.87 -0.23
CA LEU A 135 -7.92 -17.20 0.71
C LEU A 135 -9.11 -18.10 1.08
N LYS A 136 -9.44 -18.15 2.35
CA LYS A 136 -10.63 -18.85 2.85
C LYS A 136 -11.92 -18.19 2.39
N PRO A 137 -13.04 -18.94 2.25
CA PRO A 137 -14.37 -18.33 2.16
C PRO A 137 -14.61 -17.36 3.33
N GLY A 138 -15.21 -16.22 3.05
CA GLY A 138 -15.39 -15.14 4.03
C GLY A 138 -14.15 -14.29 4.33
N GLY A 139 -12.97 -14.69 3.85
CA GLY A 139 -11.70 -13.98 4.04
C GLY A 139 -11.62 -12.68 3.24
N TRP A 140 -10.62 -11.85 3.55
CA TRP A 140 -10.46 -10.53 2.98
C TRP A 140 -9.16 -10.37 2.19
N ILE A 141 -9.21 -9.61 1.10
CA ILE A 141 -8.04 -9.00 0.47
C ILE A 141 -8.12 -7.51 0.75
N CYS A 142 -7.10 -6.98 1.43
CA CYS A 142 -6.96 -5.56 1.72
C CYS A 142 -5.73 -5.02 1.01
N ALA A 143 -5.92 -4.16 0.03
CA ALA A 143 -4.82 -3.56 -0.71
C ALA A 143 -4.96 -2.05 -0.79
N ARG A 144 -3.84 -1.33 -0.82
CA ARG A 144 -3.79 0.06 -1.27
C ARG A 144 -2.73 0.21 -2.34
N THR A 145 -3.02 1.07 -3.31
CA THR A 145 -2.15 1.28 -4.46
C THR A 145 -2.37 2.68 -5.04
N PRO A 146 -1.39 3.30 -5.71
CA PRO A 146 -1.61 4.56 -6.40
C PRO A 146 -2.72 4.44 -7.44
N ASN A 147 -3.63 5.41 -7.45
CA ASN A 147 -4.65 5.48 -8.48
C ASN A 147 -4.03 5.89 -9.83
N LYS A 148 -4.21 5.09 -10.87
CA LYS A 148 -3.69 5.35 -12.23
C LYS A 148 -4.10 6.71 -12.80
N TYR A 149 -5.25 7.24 -12.37
CA TYR A 149 -5.79 8.52 -12.85
C TYR A 149 -5.43 9.70 -11.95
N SER A 150 -4.67 9.51 -10.87
CA SER A 150 -4.17 10.63 -10.07
C SER A 150 -3.20 11.49 -10.87
N TYR A 151 -3.17 12.79 -10.58
CA TYR A 151 -2.25 13.71 -11.24
C TYR A 151 -0.78 13.28 -11.03
N ILE A 152 -0.43 12.74 -9.86
CA ILE A 152 0.91 12.20 -9.60
C ILE A 152 1.23 11.03 -10.54
N SER A 153 0.31 10.05 -10.64
CA SER A 153 0.51 8.90 -11.53
C SER A 153 0.54 9.29 -13.01
N ILE A 154 -0.18 10.33 -13.41
CA ILE A 154 -0.13 10.86 -14.77
C ILE A 154 1.22 11.53 -15.02
N LEU A 155 1.66 12.40 -14.12
CA LEU A 155 2.95 13.09 -14.25
C LEU A 155 4.13 12.12 -14.26
N THR A 156 4.15 11.14 -13.35
CA THR A 156 5.23 10.14 -13.31
C THR A 156 5.31 9.33 -14.60
N ARG A 157 4.18 8.98 -15.23
CA ARG A 157 4.19 8.25 -16.52
C ARG A 157 4.61 9.09 -17.72
N LEU A 158 4.51 10.42 -17.63
CA LEU A 158 5.01 11.34 -18.66
C LEU A 158 6.51 11.55 -18.61
N ILE A 159 7.13 11.27 -17.47
CA ILE A 159 8.57 11.38 -17.28
C ILE A 159 9.23 10.11 -17.82
N LYS A 160 10.20 10.25 -18.76
CA LYS A 160 10.95 9.12 -19.29
C LYS A 160 11.71 8.39 -18.17
N ASN A 161 11.78 7.06 -18.24
CA ASN A 161 12.44 6.20 -17.24
C ASN A 161 13.87 6.64 -16.87
N SER A 162 14.62 7.21 -17.81
CA SER A 162 15.98 7.71 -17.57
C SER A 162 16.08 8.89 -16.57
N PHE A 163 14.98 9.59 -16.31
CA PHE A 163 14.90 10.69 -15.35
C PHE A 163 14.23 10.30 -14.02
N HIS A 164 13.57 9.12 -13.98
CA HIS A 164 12.83 8.68 -12.79
C HIS A 164 13.70 8.54 -11.55
N THR A 165 14.86 7.90 -11.66
CA THR A 165 15.78 7.68 -10.54
C THR A 165 16.30 8.99 -9.95
N ASN A 166 16.62 9.96 -10.78
CA ASN A 166 17.11 11.26 -10.31
C ASN A 166 16.00 12.07 -9.64
N ILE A 167 14.78 12.07 -10.20
CA ILE A 167 13.63 12.79 -9.62
C ILE A 167 13.20 12.14 -8.31
N LEU A 168 13.17 10.80 -8.23
CA LEU A 168 12.84 10.08 -7.01
C LEU A 168 13.85 10.33 -5.88
N LYS A 169 15.16 10.41 -6.18
CA LYS A 169 16.19 10.79 -5.19
C LYS A 169 15.94 12.18 -4.58
N TYR A 170 15.46 13.12 -5.37
CA TYR A 170 15.11 14.47 -4.86
C TYR A 170 13.75 14.52 -4.17
N ALA A 171 12.78 13.72 -4.63
CA ALA A 171 11.41 13.71 -4.11
C ALA A 171 11.27 12.88 -2.83
N GLN A 172 12.04 11.81 -2.70
CA GLN A 172 12.07 10.90 -1.56
C GLN A 172 13.51 10.56 -1.21
N PRO A 173 14.27 11.47 -0.61
CA PRO A 173 15.70 11.27 -0.33
C PRO A 173 15.98 10.12 0.63
N ASP A 174 15.01 9.75 1.45
CA ASP A 174 15.12 8.67 2.42
C ASP A 174 14.77 7.28 1.82
N ARG A 175 14.26 7.20 0.57
CA ARG A 175 13.94 5.92 -0.09
C ARG A 175 15.19 5.29 -0.67
N LYS A 176 15.50 4.07 -0.25
CA LYS A 176 16.65 3.30 -0.76
C LYS A 176 16.36 2.78 -2.18
N GLU A 177 17.35 2.72 -3.04
CA GLU A 177 17.21 2.22 -4.42
C GLU A 177 16.71 0.77 -4.49
N ILE A 178 17.06 -0.04 -3.50
CA ILE A 178 16.62 -1.43 -3.37
C ILE A 178 15.09 -1.56 -3.21
N ASP A 179 14.41 -0.51 -2.76
CA ASP A 179 12.95 -0.50 -2.55
C ASP A 179 12.17 -0.01 -3.80
N VAL A 180 12.82 0.12 -4.97
CA VAL A 180 12.21 0.66 -6.20
C VAL A 180 12.01 -0.42 -7.25
N PHE A 181 10.75 -0.82 -7.45
CA PHE A 181 10.36 -1.80 -8.46
C PHE A 181 9.64 -1.13 -9.66
N PRO A 182 9.72 -1.70 -10.87
CA PRO A 182 8.98 -1.22 -12.04
C PRO A 182 7.46 -1.26 -11.80
N THR A 183 6.75 -0.21 -12.22
CA THR A 183 5.30 -0.14 -12.11
C THR A 183 4.60 -0.51 -13.41
N THR A 184 3.57 -1.34 -13.35
CA THR A 184 2.78 -1.81 -14.50
C THR A 184 1.42 -1.13 -14.59
N PHE A 185 0.87 -0.65 -13.47
CA PHE A 185 -0.46 -0.02 -13.35
C PHE A 185 -1.61 -0.87 -13.92
N LYS A 186 -1.53 -2.22 -13.78
CA LYS A 186 -2.58 -3.13 -14.27
C LYS A 186 -3.69 -3.37 -13.26
N LEU A 187 -3.48 -3.10 -11.96
CA LEU A 187 -4.47 -3.21 -10.87
C LEU A 187 -4.81 -1.85 -10.21
N ASN A 188 -4.56 -0.74 -10.87
CA ASN A 188 -4.61 0.61 -10.31
C ASN A 188 -5.85 1.42 -10.71
N THR A 189 -6.95 0.76 -11.03
CA THR A 189 -8.27 1.38 -11.25
C THR A 189 -9.37 0.50 -10.70
N ILE A 190 -10.50 1.09 -10.27
CA ILE A 190 -11.67 0.32 -9.80
C ILE A 190 -12.13 -0.65 -10.88
N ARG A 191 -12.09 -0.24 -12.17
CA ARG A 191 -12.45 -1.11 -13.30
C ARG A 191 -11.54 -2.33 -13.40
N HIS A 192 -10.22 -2.16 -13.21
CA HIS A 192 -9.28 -3.28 -13.21
C HIS A 192 -9.59 -4.25 -12.06
N ILE A 193 -9.78 -3.72 -10.85
CA ILE A 193 -10.12 -4.55 -9.69
C ILE A 193 -11.40 -5.36 -9.95
N SER A 194 -12.46 -4.71 -10.44
CA SER A 194 -13.73 -5.40 -10.76
C SER A 194 -13.62 -6.40 -11.91
N ARG A 195 -12.61 -6.28 -12.77
CA ARG A 195 -12.37 -7.23 -13.86
C ARG A 195 -11.70 -8.50 -13.37
N TYR A 196 -10.66 -8.37 -12.55
CA TYR A 196 -9.84 -9.50 -12.12
C TYR A 196 -10.38 -10.18 -10.86
N PHE A 197 -11.08 -9.45 -10.00
CA PHE A 197 -11.78 -9.96 -8.82
C PHE A 197 -13.29 -9.85 -9.07
N ASP A 198 -13.83 -10.85 -9.75
CA ASP A 198 -15.19 -10.76 -10.24
C ASP A 198 -16.24 -10.85 -9.11
N LYS A 199 -17.41 -10.27 -9.39
CA LYS A 199 -18.51 -10.14 -8.42
C LYS A 199 -19.15 -11.48 -8.00
N ASN A 200 -18.89 -12.58 -8.73
CA ASN A 200 -19.43 -13.88 -8.35
C ASN A 200 -18.64 -14.44 -7.16
N ASN A 201 -17.33 -14.19 -7.13
CA ASN A 201 -16.42 -14.68 -6.12
C ASN A 201 -16.15 -13.68 -5.01
N PHE A 202 -16.25 -12.37 -5.29
CA PHE A 202 -15.92 -11.31 -4.33
C PHE A 202 -17.01 -10.24 -4.21
N THR A 203 -17.21 -9.78 -2.97
CA THR A 203 -17.86 -8.49 -2.69
C THR A 203 -16.80 -7.40 -2.75
N ASN A 204 -16.92 -6.45 -3.69
CA ASN A 204 -15.94 -5.40 -3.93
C ASN A 204 -16.36 -4.09 -3.25
N LEU A 205 -15.60 -3.66 -2.24
CA LEU A 205 -15.78 -2.43 -1.47
C LEU A 205 -14.66 -1.42 -1.75
N THR A 206 -14.09 -1.44 -2.94
CA THR A 206 -13.00 -0.55 -3.37
C THR A 206 -13.48 0.90 -3.46
N TYR A 207 -12.71 1.82 -2.88
CA TYR A 207 -12.95 3.26 -2.99
C TYR A 207 -11.65 4.04 -3.22
N ARG A 208 -11.80 5.32 -3.59
CA ARG A 208 -10.68 6.23 -3.78
C ARG A 208 -10.46 7.04 -2.52
N TYR A 209 -9.21 7.17 -2.12
CA TYR A 209 -8.80 7.94 -0.96
C TYR A 209 -7.81 9.03 -1.34
N GLU A 210 -7.97 10.22 -0.75
CA GLU A 210 -7.03 11.33 -0.89
C GLU A 210 -6.26 11.49 0.41
N ALA A 211 -4.98 11.17 0.36
CA ALA A 211 -4.06 11.41 1.45
C ALA A 211 -3.40 12.80 1.33
N GLU A 212 -2.65 13.20 2.35
CA GLU A 212 -1.83 14.39 2.28
C GLU A 212 -0.86 14.31 1.08
N PRO A 213 -0.49 15.46 0.49
CA PRO A 213 0.47 15.49 -0.61
C PRO A 213 1.80 14.87 -0.24
N SER A 214 2.28 14.04 -1.14
CA SER A 214 3.61 13.44 -1.07
C SER A 214 4.59 14.00 -2.07
N TYR A 215 5.65 14.02 -2.37
CA TYR A 215 6.48 14.54 -3.48
C TYR A 215 6.54 16.07 -3.59
N TYR A 216 6.47 16.80 -2.46
CA TYR A 216 6.55 18.26 -2.44
C TYR A 216 7.98 18.82 -2.28
N PHE A 217 8.99 17.96 -2.37
CA PHE A 217 10.42 18.32 -2.41
C PHE A 217 10.86 19.23 -1.25
N ASN A 218 10.29 19.03 -0.06
CA ASN A 218 10.51 19.90 1.11
C ASN A 218 10.26 21.41 0.84
N ASN A 219 9.34 21.69 -0.09
CA ASN A 219 8.99 23.05 -0.52
C ASN A 219 7.55 23.40 -0.15
N LYS A 220 7.37 24.40 0.72
CA LYS A 220 6.06 24.83 1.23
C LYS A 220 5.14 25.34 0.10
N PHE A 221 5.68 26.00 -0.92
CA PHE A 221 4.89 26.52 -2.04
C PHE A 221 4.39 25.39 -2.94
N ILE A 222 5.25 24.37 -3.22
CA ILE A 222 4.83 23.18 -3.95
C ILE A 222 3.76 22.43 -3.16
N PHE A 223 3.95 22.28 -1.84
CA PHE A 223 2.95 21.66 -0.97
C PHE A 223 1.60 22.36 -1.07
N PHE A 224 1.58 23.70 -1.00
CA PHE A 224 0.36 24.49 -1.17
C PHE A 224 -0.33 24.25 -2.51
N ILE A 225 0.43 24.23 -3.62
CA ILE A 225 -0.13 23.92 -4.95
C ILE A 225 -0.75 22.52 -4.97
N MET A 226 -0.05 21.53 -4.41
CA MET A 226 -0.56 20.15 -4.37
C MET A 226 -1.81 20.02 -3.50
N MET A 227 -1.88 20.73 -2.37
CA MET A 227 -3.10 20.81 -1.54
C MET A 227 -4.27 21.42 -2.33
N ALA A 228 -4.04 22.49 -3.09
CA ALA A 228 -5.05 23.10 -3.94
C ALA A 228 -5.50 22.13 -5.04
N LEU A 229 -4.57 21.43 -5.69
CA LEU A 229 -4.88 20.40 -6.69
C LEU A 229 -5.70 19.26 -6.08
N ASN A 230 -5.33 18.74 -4.91
CA ASN A 230 -6.10 17.71 -4.22
C ASN A 230 -7.54 18.15 -3.95
N LYS A 231 -7.70 19.40 -3.46
CA LYS A 231 -9.01 19.98 -3.14
C LYS A 231 -9.89 20.20 -4.37
N LEU A 232 -9.29 20.59 -5.50
CA LEU A 232 -10.00 20.92 -6.76
C LEU A 232 -10.18 19.71 -7.67
N SER A 233 -9.39 18.65 -7.46
CA SER A 233 -9.45 17.44 -8.30
C SER A 233 -10.77 16.69 -8.14
N PRO A 234 -11.38 16.23 -9.25
CA PRO A 234 -12.55 15.38 -9.17
C PRO A 234 -12.22 14.05 -8.45
N SER A 235 -13.23 13.43 -7.86
CA SER A 235 -13.03 12.21 -7.06
C SER A 235 -12.36 11.07 -7.82
N VAL A 236 -12.48 11.04 -9.17
CA VAL A 236 -11.81 10.05 -10.03
C VAL A 236 -10.29 10.18 -10.00
N MET A 237 -9.75 11.34 -9.67
CA MET A 237 -8.31 11.66 -9.64
C MET A 237 -7.68 11.60 -8.25
N LYS A 238 -8.41 11.21 -7.21
CA LYS A 238 -7.84 11.01 -5.87
C LYS A 238 -6.62 10.11 -5.92
N SER A 239 -5.65 10.36 -5.05
CA SER A 239 -4.29 9.82 -5.12
C SER A 239 -4.20 8.30 -5.01
N ASN A 240 -5.05 7.68 -4.18
CA ASN A 240 -4.96 6.26 -3.86
C ASN A 240 -6.27 5.51 -4.14
N LEU A 241 -6.13 4.21 -4.38
CA LEU A 241 -7.21 3.23 -4.25
C LEU A 241 -7.02 2.45 -2.96
N PHE A 242 -8.07 2.37 -2.17
CA PHE A 242 -8.21 1.47 -1.04
C PHE A 242 -9.15 0.35 -1.45
N ILE A 243 -8.62 -0.86 -1.47
CA ILE A 243 -9.24 -2.04 -2.04
C ILE A 243 -9.55 -2.99 -0.90
N PHE A 244 -10.84 -3.28 -0.71
CA PHE A 244 -11.33 -4.24 0.28
C PHE A 244 -12.25 -5.20 -0.45
N LEU A 245 -11.79 -6.44 -0.61
CA LEU A 245 -12.52 -7.50 -1.29
C LEU A 245 -12.81 -8.61 -0.29
N LYS A 246 -14.07 -8.97 -0.12
CA LYS A 246 -14.47 -10.10 0.72
C LYS A 246 -14.81 -11.29 -0.17
N LYS A 247 -14.13 -12.43 0.00
CA LYS A 247 -14.45 -13.69 -0.67
C LYS A 247 -15.81 -14.19 -0.19
N LYS A 248 -16.64 -14.65 -1.10
CA LYS A 248 -17.97 -15.21 -0.79
C LYS A 248 -17.88 -16.66 -0.32
#